data_ab00b6505287c7f60adb239967f5f271
#
_entry.id   ab00b6505287c7f60adb239967f5f271
#
_cell.length_a   1.000
_cell.length_b   1.000
_cell.length_c   1.000
_cell.angle_alpha   90.00
_cell.angle_beta   90.00
_cell.angle_gamma   90.00
#
_symmetry.space_group_name_H-M   'P 1'
#
loop_
_entity.id
_entity.type
_entity.pdbx_description
1 polymer ?
#
loop_
_entity_poly.entity_id
_entity_poly.type
_entity_poly.pdbx_seq_one_letter_code
_entity_poly.pdbx_strand_id
1 'polypeptide(L)'
;LLSVTVAVLLGTYAGANAYGTLWGNVVCAAIIPFMMVATVLEESGAFEWIVKWIISRKFIHGRPTLFMIMFTLAMIIISIFTAPQVVAVLFFKLLEDVTTSIGYTKEDGFYKSQGLLIGWISQLCDGTLIWGRPYILTMVAIVAGLGFGNFSAATYFKFAGLYLLFAVVVAILMVKLWMRPDVSKFKSFDDATMREELKKTPISKRGKIALAGMG
;
A
#
# COMPACT_ATOMS: atom_id res chain seq x y z
N LEU A 1 -2.25 15.96 18.96
CA LEU A 1 -2.89 16.78 20.01
C LEU A 1 -1.87 17.28 21.03
N LEU A 2 -1.06 16.41 21.66
CA LEU A 2 -0.09 16.80 22.69
C LEU A 2 0.90 17.87 22.18
N SER A 3 1.44 17.73 20.97
CA SER A 3 2.37 18.71 20.36
C SER A 3 1.74 20.07 20.14
N VAL A 4 0.47 20.11 19.73
CA VAL A 4 -0.28 21.37 19.55
C VAL A 4 -0.54 22.02 20.91
N THR A 5 -0.93 21.23 21.92
CA THR A 5 -1.14 21.73 23.28
C THR A 5 0.16 22.32 23.85
N VAL A 6 1.30 21.66 23.64
CA VAL A 6 2.61 22.17 24.04
C VAL A 6 2.95 23.48 23.32
N ALA A 7 2.72 23.58 22.02
CA ALA A 7 2.96 24.77 21.22
C ALA A 7 2.09 25.96 21.67
N VAL A 8 0.84 25.71 22.05
CA VAL A 8 -0.07 26.72 22.65
C VAL A 8 0.42 27.16 24.01
N LEU A 9 0.84 26.24 24.89
CA LEU A 9 1.38 26.52 26.20
C LEU A 9 2.69 27.32 26.15
N LEU A 10 3.51 27.09 25.13
CA LEU A 10 4.74 27.84 24.89
C LEU A 10 4.50 29.21 24.21
N GLY A 11 3.24 29.60 23.98
CA GLY A 11 2.89 30.89 23.38
C GLY A 11 3.27 31.04 21.90
N THR A 12 3.70 29.94 21.23
CA THR A 12 4.06 29.95 19.79
C THR A 12 2.83 30.02 18.91
N TYR A 13 1.64 29.70 19.45
CA TYR A 13 0.36 29.73 18.72
C TYR A 13 -0.76 30.26 19.66
N ALA A 14 -1.62 31.11 19.11
CA ALA A 14 -2.80 31.57 19.85
C ALA A 14 -3.81 30.42 19.99
N GLY A 15 -4.10 30.02 21.26
CA GLY A 15 -4.83 28.79 21.57
C GLY A 15 -6.17 28.61 20.86
N ALA A 16 -7.00 29.69 20.83
CA ALA A 16 -8.30 29.67 20.18
C ALA A 16 -8.20 29.41 18.65
N ASN A 17 -7.18 29.97 18.00
CA ASN A 17 -6.97 29.83 16.56
C ASN A 17 -6.28 28.50 16.20
N ALA A 18 -5.41 27.95 17.05
CA ALA A 18 -4.69 26.72 16.78
C ALA A 18 -5.65 25.52 16.62
N TYR A 19 -6.60 25.37 17.51
CA TYR A 19 -7.58 24.29 17.44
C TYR A 19 -8.57 24.50 16.29
N GLY A 20 -9.06 25.73 16.06
CA GLY A 20 -9.95 26.06 14.95
C GLY A 20 -9.29 25.81 13.59
N THR A 21 -8.05 26.21 13.41
CA THR A 21 -7.27 25.98 12.18
C THR A 21 -6.99 24.50 11.97
N LEU A 22 -6.70 23.75 13.04
CA LEU A 22 -6.38 22.33 12.95
C LEU A 22 -7.62 21.51 12.54
N TRP A 23 -8.76 21.72 13.21
CA TRP A 23 -10.00 20.98 12.94
C TRP A 23 -10.78 21.51 11.74
N GLY A 24 -10.66 22.78 11.42
CA GLY A 24 -11.26 23.42 10.24
C GLY A 24 -10.47 23.17 8.96
N ASN A 25 -9.31 22.52 9.03
CA ASN A 25 -8.51 22.22 7.86
C ASN A 25 -9.17 21.10 7.03
N VAL A 26 -9.37 21.34 5.73
CA VAL A 26 -9.93 20.37 4.77
C VAL A 26 -9.17 19.04 4.80
N VAL A 27 -7.85 19.08 5.05
CA VAL A 27 -7.01 17.88 5.15
C VAL A 27 -7.43 17.02 6.33
N CYS A 28 -7.66 17.61 7.52
CA CYS A 28 -8.12 16.87 8.69
C CYS A 28 -9.53 16.29 8.48
N ALA A 29 -10.41 17.07 7.88
CA ALA A 29 -11.77 16.63 7.56
C ALA A 29 -11.80 15.45 6.57
N ALA A 30 -10.85 15.38 5.64
CA ALA A 30 -10.74 14.27 4.69
C ALA A 30 -10.07 13.03 5.29
N ILE A 31 -9.06 13.20 6.16
CA ILE A 31 -8.28 12.10 6.72
C ILE A 31 -9.10 11.23 7.67
N ILE A 32 -9.94 11.85 8.53
CA ILE A 32 -10.69 11.11 9.54
C ILE A 32 -11.59 10.03 8.92
N PRO A 33 -12.52 10.35 7.97
CA PRO A 33 -13.34 9.35 7.34
C PRO A 33 -12.52 8.34 6.53
N PHE A 34 -11.43 8.79 5.88
CA PHE A 34 -10.55 7.88 5.16
C PHE A 34 -9.89 6.83 6.09
N MET A 35 -9.38 7.25 7.24
CA MET A 35 -8.81 6.33 8.23
C MET A 35 -9.85 5.37 8.79
N MET A 36 -11.09 5.83 9.03
CA MET A 36 -12.17 4.94 9.48
C MET A 36 -12.45 3.83 8.45
N VAL A 37 -12.54 4.18 7.17
CA VAL A 37 -12.74 3.18 6.10
C VAL A 37 -11.54 2.24 6.01
N ALA A 38 -10.32 2.76 6.06
CA ALA A 38 -9.11 1.96 6.01
C ALA A 38 -9.05 0.93 7.16
N THR A 39 -9.37 1.35 8.40
CA THR A 39 -9.41 0.48 9.56
C THR A 39 -10.45 -0.62 9.41
N VAL A 40 -11.65 -0.30 8.92
CA VAL A 40 -12.71 -1.31 8.69
C VAL A 40 -12.28 -2.33 7.64
N LEU A 41 -11.62 -1.90 6.56
CA LEU A 41 -11.10 -2.80 5.53
C LEU A 41 -10.01 -3.72 6.07
N GLU A 42 -9.11 -3.18 6.88
CA GLU A 42 -8.01 -3.92 7.52
C GLU A 42 -8.57 -4.98 8.49
N GLU A 43 -9.42 -4.58 9.44
CA GLU A 43 -10.02 -5.49 10.42
C GLU A 43 -10.96 -6.53 9.81
N SER A 44 -11.57 -6.22 8.67
CA SER A 44 -12.47 -7.16 7.97
C SER A 44 -11.77 -8.26 7.19
N GLY A 45 -10.43 -8.20 7.06
CA GLY A 45 -9.63 -9.12 6.22
C GLY A 45 -9.83 -8.91 4.72
N ALA A 46 -10.46 -7.79 4.32
CA ALA A 46 -10.73 -7.50 2.91
C ALA A 46 -9.45 -7.37 2.09
N PHE A 47 -8.39 -6.79 2.65
CA PHE A 47 -7.10 -6.64 1.97
C PHE A 47 -6.46 -8.00 1.68
N GLU A 48 -6.42 -8.90 2.68
CA GLU A 48 -5.89 -10.26 2.50
C GLU A 48 -6.66 -11.02 1.42
N TRP A 49 -7.98 -10.89 1.41
CA TRP A 49 -8.83 -11.50 0.39
C TRP A 49 -8.55 -10.95 -1.01
N ILE A 50 -8.41 -9.62 -1.18
CA ILE A 50 -8.10 -8.98 -2.47
C ILE A 50 -6.78 -9.52 -3.00
N VAL A 51 -5.75 -9.59 -2.17
CA VAL A 51 -4.43 -10.07 -2.58
C VAL A 51 -4.48 -11.54 -2.98
N LYS A 52 -5.09 -12.40 -2.15
CA LYS A 52 -5.28 -13.82 -2.48
C LYS A 52 -6.07 -13.99 -3.77
N TRP A 53 -7.10 -13.19 -3.99
CA TRP A 53 -7.88 -13.20 -5.23
C TRP A 53 -7.05 -12.82 -6.46
N ILE A 54 -6.18 -11.80 -6.36
CA ILE A 54 -5.29 -11.40 -7.46
C ILE A 54 -4.29 -12.53 -7.77
N ILE A 55 -3.66 -13.10 -6.73
CA ILE A 55 -2.63 -14.12 -6.88
C ILE A 55 -3.19 -15.47 -7.35
N SER A 56 -4.45 -15.78 -7.03
CA SER A 56 -5.11 -17.04 -7.41
C SER A 56 -5.53 -17.12 -8.88
N ARG A 57 -5.11 -16.18 -9.71
CA ARG A 57 -5.47 -16.19 -11.13
C ARG A 57 -4.66 -17.22 -11.93
N LYS A 58 -5.33 -18.03 -12.75
CA LYS A 58 -4.72 -19.11 -13.54
C LYS A 58 -3.52 -18.71 -14.40
N PHE A 59 -3.47 -17.45 -14.86
CA PHE A 59 -2.38 -16.98 -15.71
C PHE A 59 -1.05 -16.76 -14.96
N ILE A 60 -1.06 -16.80 -13.62
CA ILE A 60 0.13 -16.68 -12.75
C ILE A 60 0.83 -18.05 -12.63
N HIS A 61 0.11 -19.13 -12.83
CA HIS A 61 0.60 -20.50 -12.66
C HIS A 61 1.93 -20.73 -13.39
N GLY A 62 2.96 -21.16 -12.67
CA GLY A 62 4.29 -21.44 -13.21
C GLY A 62 5.06 -20.24 -13.79
N ARG A 63 4.56 -19.00 -13.61
CA ARG A 63 5.17 -17.77 -14.16
C ARG A 63 5.66 -16.82 -13.09
N PRO A 64 6.89 -16.96 -12.58
CA PRO A 64 7.41 -16.19 -11.46
C PRO A 64 7.44 -14.67 -11.72
N THR A 65 7.78 -14.26 -12.94
CA THR A 65 7.79 -12.82 -13.31
C THR A 65 6.39 -12.22 -13.23
N LEU A 66 5.37 -12.97 -13.68
CA LEU A 66 4.00 -12.49 -13.64
C LEU A 66 3.47 -12.44 -12.21
N PHE A 67 3.87 -13.41 -11.35
CA PHE A 67 3.60 -13.35 -9.93
C PHE A 67 4.17 -12.08 -9.31
N MET A 68 5.45 -11.76 -9.56
CA MET A 68 6.09 -10.53 -9.06
C MET A 68 5.33 -9.28 -9.46
N ILE A 69 4.93 -9.18 -10.74
CA ILE A 69 4.17 -8.03 -11.26
C ILE A 69 2.81 -7.92 -10.57
N MET A 70 2.07 -9.01 -10.47
CA MET A 70 0.73 -9.02 -9.88
C MET A 70 0.77 -8.79 -8.37
N PHE A 71 1.80 -9.34 -7.71
CA PHE A 71 2.03 -9.12 -6.29
C PHE A 71 2.35 -7.65 -6.00
N THR A 72 3.21 -7.03 -6.81
CA THR A 72 3.51 -5.60 -6.73
C THR A 72 2.29 -4.73 -7.03
N LEU A 73 1.51 -5.09 -8.04
CA LEU A 73 0.25 -4.37 -8.37
C LEU A 73 -0.74 -4.43 -7.21
N ALA A 74 -0.89 -5.59 -6.59
CA ALA A 74 -1.73 -5.75 -5.41
C ALA A 74 -1.24 -4.86 -4.24
N MET A 75 0.08 -4.76 -4.02
CA MET A 75 0.66 -3.87 -3.03
C MET A 75 0.29 -2.40 -3.29
N ILE A 76 0.42 -1.94 -4.54
CA ILE A 76 0.08 -0.56 -4.92
C ILE A 76 -1.40 -0.29 -4.65
N ILE A 77 -2.29 -1.19 -5.05
CA ILE A 77 -3.73 -1.06 -4.83
C ILE A 77 -4.06 -0.96 -3.33
N ILE A 78 -3.50 -1.86 -2.51
CA ILE A 78 -3.74 -1.83 -1.06
C ILE A 78 -3.14 -0.59 -0.42
N SER A 79 -1.97 -0.13 -0.89
CA SER A 79 -1.30 1.08 -0.40
C SER A 79 -2.11 2.37 -0.60
N ILE A 80 -3.11 2.36 -1.48
CA ILE A 80 -4.04 3.49 -1.62
C ILE A 80 -4.84 3.71 -0.33
N PHE A 81 -5.16 2.63 0.38
CA PHE A 81 -6.10 2.63 1.49
C PHE A 81 -5.45 2.48 2.87
N THR A 82 -4.19 2.08 2.95
CA THR A 82 -3.55 1.79 4.24
C THR A 82 -2.09 2.24 4.31
N ALA A 83 -1.53 2.26 5.51
CA ALA A 83 -0.17 2.70 5.79
C ALA A 83 0.87 1.70 5.24
N PRO A 84 2.08 2.15 4.82
CA PRO A 84 3.10 1.28 4.25
C PRO A 84 3.54 0.16 5.21
N GLN A 85 3.51 0.41 6.51
CA GLN A 85 3.85 -0.60 7.53
C GLN A 85 2.86 -1.76 7.51
N VAL A 86 1.56 -1.45 7.40
CA VAL A 86 0.49 -2.45 7.33
C VAL A 86 0.61 -3.27 6.03
N VAL A 87 0.86 -2.58 4.92
CA VAL A 87 1.11 -3.24 3.63
C VAL A 87 2.29 -4.18 3.73
N ALA A 88 3.42 -3.72 4.28
CA ALA A 88 4.61 -4.55 4.42
C ALA A 88 4.32 -5.81 5.26
N VAL A 89 3.72 -5.68 6.43
CA VAL A 89 3.39 -6.82 7.32
C VAL A 89 2.46 -7.81 6.62
N LEU A 90 1.39 -7.31 5.97
CA LEU A 90 0.43 -8.15 5.25
C LEU A 90 1.13 -8.95 4.13
N PHE A 91 1.94 -8.26 3.32
CA PHE A 91 2.58 -8.88 2.17
C PHE A 91 3.75 -9.79 2.55
N PHE A 92 4.46 -9.53 3.65
CA PHE A 92 5.44 -10.47 4.19
C PHE A 92 4.78 -11.78 4.65
N LYS A 93 3.64 -11.68 5.35
CA LYS A 93 2.88 -12.88 5.75
C LYS A 93 2.42 -13.67 4.52
N LEU A 94 1.82 -13.01 3.54
CA LEU A 94 1.37 -13.67 2.31
C LEU A 94 2.54 -14.26 1.50
N LEU A 95 3.68 -13.57 1.47
CA LEU A 95 4.89 -14.10 0.84
C LEU A 95 5.34 -15.38 1.54
N GLU A 96 5.33 -15.42 2.87
CA GLU A 96 5.70 -16.60 3.64
C GLU A 96 4.74 -17.77 3.36
N ASP A 97 3.43 -17.52 3.36
CA ASP A 97 2.41 -18.53 3.04
C ASP A 97 2.63 -19.12 1.64
N VAL A 98 2.79 -18.25 0.62
CA VAL A 98 3.00 -18.68 -0.76
C VAL A 98 4.32 -19.42 -0.93
N THR A 99 5.42 -18.88 -0.41
CA THR A 99 6.75 -19.50 -0.59
C THR A 99 6.87 -20.82 0.13
N THR A 100 6.30 -20.96 1.33
CA THR A 100 6.26 -22.22 2.07
C THR A 100 5.46 -23.28 1.32
N SER A 101 4.32 -22.92 0.72
CA SER A 101 3.51 -23.86 -0.07
C SER A 101 4.23 -24.41 -1.30
N ILE A 102 5.22 -23.67 -1.84
CA ILE A 102 6.03 -24.07 -3.00
C ILE A 102 7.31 -24.80 -2.57
N GLY A 103 7.63 -24.79 -1.27
CA GLY A 103 8.85 -25.39 -0.73
C GLY A 103 10.07 -24.45 -0.77
N TYR A 104 9.87 -23.14 -0.83
CA TYR A 104 10.92 -22.16 -0.57
C TYR A 104 11.04 -21.91 0.94
N THR A 105 12.27 -21.59 1.37
CA THR A 105 12.61 -21.17 2.72
C THR A 105 12.92 -19.67 2.75
N LYS A 106 13.01 -19.10 3.96
CA LYS A 106 13.41 -17.69 4.15
C LYS A 106 14.84 -17.40 3.66
N GLU A 107 15.67 -18.45 3.55
CA GLU A 107 17.05 -18.35 3.07
C GLU A 107 17.16 -18.32 1.55
N ASP A 108 16.15 -18.79 0.84
CA ASP A 108 16.13 -18.83 -0.61
C ASP A 108 16.15 -17.43 -1.24
N GLY A 109 16.91 -17.26 -2.31
CA GLY A 109 17.05 -15.99 -3.04
C GLY A 109 15.72 -15.44 -3.56
N PHE A 110 14.75 -16.31 -3.87
CA PHE A 110 13.41 -15.89 -4.27
C PHE A 110 12.69 -15.16 -3.13
N TYR A 111 12.66 -15.73 -1.91
CA TYR A 111 12.05 -15.09 -0.75
C TYR A 111 12.70 -13.73 -0.44
N LYS A 112 14.04 -13.69 -0.38
CA LYS A 112 14.82 -12.47 -0.12
C LYS A 112 14.55 -11.38 -1.16
N SER A 113 14.46 -11.74 -2.44
CA SER A 113 14.20 -10.79 -3.52
C SER A 113 12.78 -10.20 -3.46
N GLN A 114 11.78 -11.03 -3.14
CA GLN A 114 10.41 -10.56 -2.94
C GLN A 114 10.29 -9.70 -1.67
N GLY A 115 11.00 -10.06 -0.60
CA GLY A 115 11.06 -9.25 0.62
C GLY A 115 11.62 -7.84 0.37
N LEU A 116 12.66 -7.71 -0.46
CA LEU A 116 13.18 -6.41 -0.89
C LEU A 116 12.15 -5.62 -1.69
N LEU A 117 11.43 -6.26 -2.62
CA LEU A 117 10.35 -5.61 -3.35
C LEU A 117 9.26 -5.10 -2.41
N ILE A 118 8.85 -5.89 -1.41
CA ILE A 118 7.85 -5.48 -0.42
C ILE A 118 8.32 -4.23 0.30
N GLY A 119 9.53 -4.24 0.88
CA GLY A 119 10.08 -3.11 1.60
C GLY A 119 10.19 -1.85 0.73
N TRP A 120 10.64 -1.99 -0.49
CA TRP A 120 10.84 -0.86 -1.39
C TRP A 120 9.53 -0.30 -1.93
N ILE A 121 8.67 -1.15 -2.47
CA ILE A 121 7.40 -0.71 -3.07
C ILE A 121 6.46 -0.10 -2.03
N SER A 122 6.38 -0.66 -0.81
CA SER A 122 5.56 -0.09 0.25
C SER A 122 5.98 1.35 0.58
N GLN A 123 7.28 1.63 0.65
CA GLN A 123 7.80 2.98 0.89
C GLN A 123 7.62 3.92 -0.32
N LEU A 124 7.81 3.43 -1.54
CA LEU A 124 7.55 4.22 -2.75
C LEU A 124 6.09 4.66 -2.83
N CYS A 125 5.15 3.78 -2.49
CA CYS A 125 3.74 4.11 -2.43
C CYS A 125 3.43 5.17 -1.38
N ASP A 126 4.18 5.22 -0.27
CA ASP A 126 4.00 6.24 0.77
C ASP A 126 4.23 7.65 0.23
N GLY A 127 5.28 7.84 -0.57
CA GLY A 127 5.63 9.14 -1.15
C GLY A 127 4.84 9.52 -2.41
N THR A 128 4.13 8.59 -3.04
CA THR A 128 3.50 8.82 -4.36
C THR A 128 1.98 8.86 -4.33
N LEU A 129 1.36 8.14 -3.41
CA LEU A 129 -0.10 8.07 -3.30
C LEU A 129 -0.60 9.14 -2.33
N ILE A 130 -1.29 10.14 -2.90
CA ILE A 130 -1.79 11.31 -2.14
C ILE A 130 -2.84 10.92 -1.11
N TRP A 131 -3.65 9.92 -1.46
CA TRP A 131 -4.81 9.50 -0.68
C TRP A 131 -4.37 8.92 0.67
N GLY A 132 -4.86 9.50 1.74
CA GLY A 132 -4.50 9.07 3.09
C GLY A 132 -3.10 9.50 3.57
N ARG A 133 -2.43 10.39 2.83
CA ARG A 133 -1.11 10.94 3.20
C ARG A 133 -1.20 12.41 3.56
N PRO A 134 -1.45 12.74 4.84
CA PRO A 134 -1.67 14.12 5.28
C PRO A 134 -0.50 15.05 4.95
N TYR A 135 0.74 14.56 5.05
CA TYR A 135 1.92 15.37 4.78
C TYR A 135 2.04 15.77 3.30
N ILE A 136 1.62 14.93 2.36
CA ILE A 136 1.62 15.25 0.92
C ILE A 136 0.56 16.32 0.64
N LEU A 137 -0.64 16.16 1.17
CA LEU A 137 -1.72 17.14 1.02
C LEU A 137 -1.33 18.50 1.63
N THR A 138 -0.67 18.48 2.79
CA THR A 138 -0.16 19.68 3.44
C THR A 138 0.92 20.34 2.58
N MET A 139 1.86 19.57 2.03
CA MET A 139 2.89 20.09 1.13
C MET A 139 2.28 20.73 -0.12
N VAL A 140 1.31 20.09 -0.75
CA VAL A 140 0.58 20.63 -1.90
C VAL A 140 -0.11 21.95 -1.54
N ALA A 141 -0.76 22.01 -0.37
CA ALA A 141 -1.44 23.23 0.09
C ALA A 141 -0.44 24.38 0.37
N ILE A 142 0.72 24.09 0.95
CA ILE A 142 1.78 25.07 1.21
C ILE A 142 2.32 25.62 -0.12
N VAL A 143 2.66 24.76 -1.07
CA VAL A 143 3.20 25.17 -2.38
C VAL A 143 2.20 26.03 -3.16
N ALA A 144 0.91 25.65 -3.13
CA ALA A 144 -0.15 26.44 -3.73
C ALA A 144 -0.30 27.83 -3.04
N GLY A 145 -0.19 27.87 -1.70
CA GLY A 145 -0.25 29.11 -0.91
C GLY A 145 0.94 30.05 -1.14
N LEU A 146 2.11 29.53 -1.53
CA LEU A 146 3.30 30.33 -1.88
C LEU A 146 3.23 30.97 -3.27
N GLY A 147 2.16 30.76 -4.04
CA GLY A 147 1.96 31.38 -5.34
C GLY A 147 2.74 30.75 -6.50
N PHE A 148 3.27 29.54 -6.30
CA PHE A 148 3.95 28.79 -7.38
C PHE A 148 2.97 28.18 -8.39
N GLY A 149 1.97 28.96 -8.81
CA GLY A 149 0.98 28.59 -9.82
C GLY A 149 -0.07 27.58 -9.32
N ASN A 150 -0.79 26.97 -10.26
CA ASN A 150 -1.85 26.02 -9.98
C ASN A 150 -1.28 24.62 -9.61
N PHE A 151 -0.54 24.52 -8.52
CA PHE A 151 -0.07 23.25 -8.03
C PHE A 151 -1.20 22.54 -7.28
N SER A 152 -1.81 21.57 -7.93
CA SER A 152 -2.92 20.80 -7.39
C SER A 152 -2.50 19.37 -7.06
N ALA A 153 -3.32 18.68 -6.25
CA ALA A 153 -3.17 17.24 -5.99
C ALA A 153 -3.10 16.42 -7.29
N ALA A 154 -3.88 16.80 -8.30
CA ALA A 154 -3.86 16.14 -9.61
C ALA A 154 -2.53 16.34 -10.35
N THR A 155 -1.96 17.53 -10.26
CA THR A 155 -0.64 17.83 -10.84
C THR A 155 0.44 17.00 -10.15
N TYR A 156 0.43 16.96 -8.82
CA TYR A 156 1.35 16.11 -8.05
C TYR A 156 1.23 14.65 -8.47
N PHE A 157 0.01 14.11 -8.56
CA PHE A 157 -0.22 12.71 -8.92
C PHE A 157 0.29 12.35 -10.32
N LYS A 158 0.23 13.26 -11.28
CA LYS A 158 0.80 13.03 -12.61
C LYS A 158 2.31 12.76 -12.56
N PHE A 159 3.04 13.56 -11.80
CA PHE A 159 4.49 13.36 -11.63
C PHE A 159 4.82 12.16 -10.75
N ALA A 160 4.18 12.06 -9.60
CA ALA A 160 4.40 10.99 -8.64
C ALA A 160 3.96 9.63 -9.20
N GLY A 161 2.87 9.56 -9.95
CA GLY A 161 2.41 8.34 -10.60
C GLY A 161 3.38 7.86 -11.70
N LEU A 162 3.91 8.79 -12.50
CA LEU A 162 4.94 8.45 -13.49
C LEU A 162 6.23 7.97 -12.81
N TYR A 163 6.64 8.64 -11.73
CA TYR A 163 7.77 8.21 -10.92
C TYR A 163 7.56 6.81 -10.32
N LEU A 164 6.37 6.56 -9.75
CA LEU A 164 6.02 5.25 -9.20
C LEU A 164 6.10 4.15 -10.27
N LEU A 165 5.51 4.41 -11.45
CA LEU A 165 5.55 3.45 -12.57
C LEU A 165 7.00 3.14 -12.97
N PHE A 166 7.83 4.17 -13.15
CA PHE A 166 9.25 4.01 -13.47
C PHE A 166 9.99 3.22 -12.38
N ALA A 167 9.81 3.60 -11.11
CA ALA A 167 10.47 2.95 -9.98
C ALA A 167 10.06 1.47 -9.82
N VAL A 168 8.79 1.15 -10.05
CA VAL A 168 8.29 -0.24 -10.05
C VAL A 168 8.94 -1.06 -11.17
N VAL A 169 9.00 -0.51 -12.37
CA VAL A 169 9.66 -1.19 -13.51
C VAL A 169 11.14 -1.43 -13.20
N VAL A 170 11.85 -0.43 -12.68
CA VAL A 170 13.27 -0.55 -12.28
C VAL A 170 13.43 -1.60 -11.18
N ALA A 171 12.57 -1.61 -10.16
CA ALA A 171 12.63 -2.57 -9.07
C ALA A 171 12.45 -4.01 -9.56
N ILE A 172 11.46 -4.26 -10.43
CA ILE A 172 11.23 -5.58 -11.03
C ILE A 172 12.40 -6.01 -11.92
N LEU A 173 12.91 -5.09 -12.73
CA LEU A 173 14.08 -5.37 -13.58
C LEU A 173 15.33 -5.66 -12.75
N MET A 174 15.55 -4.92 -11.65
CA MET A 174 16.67 -5.15 -10.73
C MET A 174 16.59 -6.54 -10.10
N VAL A 175 15.43 -6.97 -9.63
CA VAL A 175 15.25 -8.32 -9.12
C VAL A 175 15.50 -9.36 -10.21
N LYS A 176 14.96 -9.16 -11.42
CA LYS A 176 15.05 -10.13 -12.52
C LYS A 176 16.46 -10.22 -13.12
N LEU A 177 17.16 -9.11 -13.32
CA LEU A 177 18.43 -9.05 -14.04
C LEU A 177 19.65 -9.13 -13.12
N TRP A 178 19.57 -8.51 -11.94
CA TRP A 178 20.68 -8.44 -11.00
C TRP A 178 20.62 -9.58 -9.97
N MET A 179 19.53 -9.69 -9.24
CA MET A 179 19.42 -10.70 -8.17
C MET A 179 19.26 -12.12 -8.72
N ARG A 180 18.62 -12.27 -9.88
CA ARG A 180 18.42 -13.55 -10.59
C ARG A 180 18.05 -14.69 -9.64
N PRO A 181 16.98 -14.54 -8.85
CA PRO A 181 16.62 -15.58 -7.88
C PRO A 181 16.31 -16.90 -8.60
N ASP A 182 16.64 -18.01 -7.93
CA ASP A 182 16.23 -19.31 -8.42
C ASP A 182 14.70 -19.44 -8.37
N VAL A 183 14.10 -19.58 -9.53
CA VAL A 183 12.64 -19.69 -9.71
C VAL A 183 12.21 -21.11 -10.11
N SER A 184 13.11 -22.07 -10.01
CA SER A 184 12.87 -23.46 -10.46
C SER A 184 11.68 -24.09 -9.72
N LYS A 185 11.60 -23.91 -8.42
CA LYS A 185 10.50 -24.39 -7.57
C LYS A 185 9.15 -23.73 -7.91
N PHE A 186 9.16 -22.52 -8.48
CA PHE A 186 7.92 -21.80 -8.83
C PHE A 186 7.12 -22.48 -9.94
N LYS A 187 7.73 -23.38 -10.72
CA LYS A 187 7.03 -24.17 -11.73
C LYS A 187 6.00 -25.13 -11.13
N SER A 188 6.18 -25.51 -9.87
CA SER A 188 5.25 -26.35 -9.10
C SER A 188 4.16 -25.55 -8.36
N PHE A 189 4.15 -24.22 -8.48
CA PHE A 189 3.11 -23.40 -7.89
C PHE A 189 1.75 -23.72 -8.49
N ASP A 190 0.87 -24.27 -7.68
CA ASP A 190 -0.53 -24.51 -8.02
C ASP A 190 -1.42 -23.46 -7.36
N ASP A 191 -2.15 -22.73 -8.17
CA ASP A 191 -3.12 -21.74 -7.74
C ASP A 191 -4.35 -22.38 -7.04
N ALA A 192 -4.51 -23.71 -7.13
CA ALA A 192 -5.61 -24.44 -6.51
C ALA A 192 -5.61 -24.28 -4.97
N THR A 193 -4.45 -24.35 -4.33
CA THR A 193 -4.31 -24.18 -2.88
C THR A 193 -4.80 -22.80 -2.44
N MET A 194 -4.38 -21.73 -3.14
CA MET A 194 -4.84 -20.36 -2.86
C MET A 194 -6.34 -20.18 -3.08
N ARG A 195 -6.91 -20.87 -4.07
CA ARG A 195 -8.36 -20.85 -4.32
C ARG A 195 -9.14 -21.56 -3.24
N GLU A 196 -8.62 -22.65 -2.71
CA GLU A 196 -9.25 -23.35 -1.58
C GLU A 196 -9.21 -22.47 -0.33
N GLU A 197 -8.10 -21.80 -0.05
CA GLU A 197 -8.02 -20.84 1.05
C GLU A 197 -8.98 -19.67 0.90
N LEU A 198 -9.15 -19.13 -0.32
CA LEU A 198 -10.16 -18.11 -0.60
C LEU A 198 -11.59 -18.57 -0.32
N LYS A 199 -11.89 -19.84 -0.58
CA LYS A 199 -13.19 -20.43 -0.28
C LYS A 199 -13.40 -20.62 1.24
N LYS A 200 -12.32 -20.93 1.98
CA LYS A 200 -12.36 -21.12 3.43
C LYS A 200 -12.44 -19.81 4.21
N THR A 201 -11.92 -18.70 3.63
CA THR A 201 -11.93 -17.37 4.25
C THR A 201 -12.75 -16.38 3.41
N PRO A 202 -14.11 -16.49 3.41
CA PRO A 202 -14.93 -15.54 2.69
C PRO A 202 -14.85 -14.16 3.35
N ILE A 203 -14.88 -13.10 2.52
CA ILE A 203 -14.96 -11.73 3.06
C ILE A 203 -16.12 -11.62 4.04
N SER A 204 -15.86 -11.01 5.19
CA SER A 204 -16.89 -10.72 6.18
C SER A 204 -18.00 -9.82 5.59
N LYS A 205 -19.22 -9.88 6.15
CA LYS A 205 -20.30 -8.97 5.72
C LYS A 205 -19.88 -7.50 5.83
N ARG A 206 -19.11 -7.14 6.87
CA ARG A 206 -18.56 -5.79 7.06
C ARG A 206 -17.57 -5.41 5.95
N GLY A 207 -16.69 -6.32 5.55
CA GLY A 207 -15.75 -6.10 4.45
C GLY A 207 -16.44 -5.88 3.10
N LYS A 208 -17.53 -6.62 2.81
CA LYS A 208 -18.34 -6.41 1.60
C LYS A 208 -19.00 -5.04 1.57
N ILE A 209 -19.54 -4.59 2.70
CA ILE A 209 -20.18 -3.27 2.84
C ILE A 209 -19.11 -2.17 2.68
N ALA A 210 -17.94 -2.33 3.31
CA ALA A 210 -16.86 -1.35 3.19
C ALA A 210 -16.34 -1.24 1.74
N LEU A 211 -16.17 -2.36 1.04
CA LEU A 211 -15.80 -2.37 -0.39
C LEU A 211 -16.88 -1.72 -1.28
N ALA A 212 -18.15 -1.98 -1.01
CA ALA A 212 -19.25 -1.39 -1.76
C ALA A 212 -19.41 0.11 -1.49
N GLY A 213 -19.02 0.59 -0.30
CA GLY A 213 -19.07 2.01 0.06
C GLY A 213 -17.95 2.86 -0.52
N MET A 214 -16.95 2.24 -1.18
CA MET A 214 -15.83 2.93 -1.85
C MET A 214 -16.04 3.14 -3.35
N GLY A 215 -17.05 2.52 -3.96
CA GLY A 215 -17.43 2.67 -5.37
C GLY A 215 -18.63 3.56 -5.55
#